data_159af7e745a9e99cb2b05d9ff330ae78
#
_entry.id   159af7e745a9e99cb2b05d9ff330ae78
#
_cell.length_a   1.000
_cell.length_b   1.000
_cell.length_c   1.000
_cell.angle_alpha   90.00
_cell.angle_beta   90.00
_cell.angle_gamma   90.00
#
_symmetry.space_group_name_H-M   'P 1'
#
loop_
_entity.id
_entity.type
_entity.pdbx_description
1 polymer ?
#
loop_
_entity_poly.entity_id
_entity_poly.type
_entity_poly.pdbx_seq_one_letter_code
_entity_poly.pdbx_strand_id
1 'polypeptide(L)'
;YRERNPYAQFITFCFMVRASVFQAIRFDERITEYGHEDTLFGVELEKRRVRICHIDNPMCQGGIETNEEFLEKTRAALRNLSAMETTMHGHSSLLKLYRLLCRIRLDRYIARWFTKNEEQFIVRLTGSTPPLHLFFLYKLGYYCQLKVK
;
A
#
# COMPACT_ATOMS: atom_id res chain seq x y z
N TYR A 1 -18.09 6.40 -1.31
CA TYR A 1 -17.35 5.42 -0.50
C TYR A 1 -16.43 6.11 0.52
N ARG A 2 -15.65 7.11 0.12
CA ARG A 2 -14.71 7.86 0.99
C ARG A 2 -15.42 8.57 2.14
N GLU A 3 -16.59 9.14 1.90
CA GLU A 3 -17.40 9.80 2.92
C GLU A 3 -17.85 8.87 4.04
N ARG A 4 -18.11 7.58 3.72
CA ARG A 4 -18.51 6.56 4.69
C ARG A 4 -17.34 5.99 5.48
N ASN A 5 -16.13 6.03 4.91
CA ASN A 5 -14.91 5.52 5.51
C ASN A 5 -13.78 6.55 5.35
N PRO A 6 -13.87 7.70 6.02
CA PRO A 6 -13.01 8.85 5.73
C PRO A 6 -11.52 8.59 6.00
N TYR A 7 -11.19 7.71 6.93
CA TYR A 7 -9.81 7.38 7.27
C TYR A 7 -9.20 6.30 6.37
N ALA A 8 -10.01 5.36 5.88
CA ALA A 8 -9.53 4.19 5.13
C ALA A 8 -8.94 4.53 3.75
N GLN A 9 -9.24 5.71 3.22
CA GLN A 9 -8.74 6.19 1.93
C GLN A 9 -8.25 7.63 2.01
N PHE A 10 -7.55 7.95 3.07
CA PHE A 10 -6.85 9.23 3.17
C PHE A 10 -5.70 9.25 2.15
N ILE A 11 -5.63 10.32 1.37
CA ILE A 11 -4.61 10.53 0.33
C ILE A 11 -4.08 11.93 0.49
N THR A 12 -2.77 12.09 0.48
CA THR A 12 -2.09 13.36 0.69
C THR A 12 -1.89 14.17 -0.59
N PHE A 13 -2.37 13.69 -1.73
CA PHE A 13 -2.21 14.36 -3.02
C PHE A 13 -2.79 15.79 -3.02
N CYS A 14 -3.96 15.99 -2.40
CA CYS A 14 -4.55 17.30 -2.19
C CYS A 14 -5.34 17.29 -0.88
N PHE A 15 -4.80 17.91 0.16
CA PHE A 15 -5.45 17.99 1.46
C PHE A 15 -5.12 19.30 2.17
N MET A 16 -5.99 19.66 3.11
CA MET A 16 -5.79 20.78 4.02
C MET A 16 -5.96 20.27 5.45
N VAL A 17 -5.06 20.67 6.33
CA VAL A 17 -5.08 20.29 7.74
C VAL A 17 -4.87 21.51 8.63
N ARG A 18 -5.52 21.56 9.79
CA ARG A 18 -5.26 22.61 10.78
C ARG A 18 -3.84 22.47 11.32
N ALA A 19 -3.13 23.59 11.48
CA ALA A 19 -1.76 23.59 11.99
C ALA A 19 -1.64 22.88 13.34
N SER A 20 -2.61 23.06 14.24
CA SER A 20 -2.63 22.39 15.55
C SER A 20 -2.73 20.86 15.44
N VAL A 21 -3.47 20.34 14.46
CA VAL A 21 -3.54 18.90 14.17
C VAL A 21 -2.21 18.40 13.64
N PHE A 22 -1.63 19.13 12.68
CA PHE A 22 -0.35 18.74 12.07
C PHE A 22 0.83 18.82 13.06
N GLN A 23 0.80 19.74 14.02
CA GLN A 23 1.78 19.79 15.11
C GLN A 23 1.68 18.56 16.04
N ALA A 24 0.46 18.05 16.25
CA ALA A 24 0.22 16.89 17.10
C ALA A 24 0.39 15.55 16.38
N ILE A 25 0.18 15.52 15.05
CA ILE A 25 0.26 14.32 14.21
C ILE A 25 1.11 14.67 13.00
N ARG A 26 2.31 14.09 12.91
CA ARG A 26 3.22 14.28 11.78
C ARG A 26 3.32 13.01 10.95
N PHE A 27 3.82 13.12 9.74
CA PHE A 27 4.23 11.95 8.97
C PHE A 27 5.33 11.19 9.71
N ASP A 28 5.31 9.87 9.58
CA ASP A 28 6.33 9.02 10.18
C ASP A 28 7.62 9.10 9.35
N GLU A 29 8.62 9.82 9.86
CA GLU A 29 9.91 10.04 9.20
C GLU A 29 10.75 8.74 9.03
N ARG A 30 10.33 7.64 9.65
CA ARG A 30 10.96 6.33 9.43
C ARG A 30 10.61 5.74 8.06
N ILE A 31 9.55 6.25 7.43
CA ILE A 31 9.18 5.90 6.06
C ILE A 31 10.04 6.74 5.12
N THR A 32 11.13 6.16 4.64
CA THR A 32 12.06 6.82 3.71
C THR A 32 11.82 6.45 2.26
N GLU A 33 11.11 5.34 2.01
CA GLU A 33 10.73 4.89 0.68
C GLU A 33 9.26 5.27 0.37
N TYR A 34 8.88 5.21 -0.90
CA TYR A 34 7.53 5.50 -1.37
C TYR A 34 6.49 4.53 -0.80
N GLY A 35 5.35 5.07 -0.36
CA GLY A 35 4.09 4.34 -0.13
C GLY A 35 3.75 4.09 1.34
N HIS A 36 2.45 4.18 1.59
CA HIS A 36 1.78 4.02 2.88
C HIS A 36 1.96 5.16 3.90
N GLU A 37 2.70 6.22 3.58
CA GLU A 37 2.83 7.41 4.42
C GLU A 37 1.48 8.09 4.68
N ASP A 38 0.67 8.22 3.65
CA ASP A 38 -0.67 8.78 3.70
C ASP A 38 -1.64 7.87 4.46
N THR A 39 -1.58 6.57 4.22
CA THR A 39 -2.42 5.59 4.93
C THR A 39 -2.10 5.59 6.43
N LEU A 40 -0.81 5.63 6.79
CA LEU A 40 -0.40 5.69 8.19
C LEU A 40 -0.85 6.99 8.85
N PHE A 41 -0.73 8.11 8.15
CA PHE A 41 -1.23 9.39 8.65
C PHE A 41 -2.75 9.34 8.86
N GLY A 42 -3.51 8.72 7.94
CA GLY A 42 -4.94 8.48 8.08
C GLY A 42 -5.28 7.63 9.31
N VAL A 43 -4.49 6.59 9.60
CA VAL A 43 -4.62 5.74 10.80
C VAL A 43 -4.40 6.56 12.08
N GLU A 44 -3.41 7.44 12.10
CA GLU A 44 -3.16 8.30 13.27
C GLU A 44 -4.27 9.34 13.48
N LEU A 45 -4.83 9.90 12.39
CA LEU A 45 -6.02 10.75 12.46
C LEU A 45 -7.23 10.00 13.06
N GLU A 46 -7.45 8.74 12.64
CA GLU A 46 -8.51 7.88 13.15
C GLU A 46 -8.36 7.60 14.66
N LYS A 47 -7.17 7.19 15.10
CA LYS A 47 -6.87 6.94 16.53
C LYS A 47 -7.18 8.14 17.40
N ARG A 48 -6.92 9.34 16.90
CA ARG A 48 -7.18 10.61 17.62
C ARG A 48 -8.57 11.18 17.34
N ARG A 49 -9.41 10.47 16.58
CA ARG A 49 -10.78 10.89 16.24
C ARG A 49 -10.84 12.28 15.59
N VAL A 50 -9.82 12.63 14.81
CA VAL A 50 -9.80 13.89 14.04
C VAL A 50 -10.80 13.79 12.91
N ARG A 51 -11.75 14.72 12.84
CA ARG A 51 -12.78 14.71 11.80
C ARG A 51 -12.15 15.01 10.42
N ILE A 52 -12.39 14.12 9.47
CA ILE A 52 -12.03 14.28 8.06
C ILE A 52 -13.29 14.58 7.26
N CYS A 53 -13.21 15.55 6.35
CA CYS A 53 -14.23 15.87 5.37
C CYS A 53 -13.64 15.67 3.98
N HIS A 54 -14.21 14.78 3.19
CA HIS A 54 -13.89 14.65 1.77
C HIS A 54 -14.77 15.60 0.97
N ILE A 55 -14.16 16.43 0.15
CA ILE A 55 -14.85 17.37 -0.73
C ILE A 55 -14.73 16.90 -2.18
N ASP A 56 -15.72 17.20 -2.99
CA ASP A 56 -15.68 16.98 -4.43
C ASP A 56 -14.82 18.06 -5.10
N ASN A 57 -13.54 17.76 -5.25
CA ASN A 57 -12.56 18.65 -5.87
C ASN A 57 -11.66 17.81 -6.79
N PRO A 58 -12.10 17.51 -8.03
CA PRO A 58 -11.34 16.72 -8.96
C PRO A 58 -10.04 17.41 -9.33
N MET A 59 -8.95 16.69 -9.22
CA MET A 59 -7.59 17.14 -9.57
C MET A 59 -7.07 16.31 -10.74
N CYS A 60 -6.41 16.96 -11.68
CA CYS A 60 -5.70 16.28 -12.76
C CYS A 60 -4.25 16.03 -12.34
N GLN A 61 -3.83 14.78 -12.36
CA GLN A 61 -2.44 14.43 -12.18
C GLN A 61 -1.70 14.54 -13.51
N GLY A 62 -0.70 15.41 -13.58
CA GLY A 62 0.22 15.50 -14.73
C GLY A 62 1.32 14.45 -14.61
N GLY A 63 1.69 13.85 -15.74
CA GLY A 63 2.72 12.82 -15.81
C GLY A 63 2.19 11.41 -15.53
N ILE A 64 2.29 10.55 -16.54
CA ILE A 64 1.97 9.12 -16.44
C ILE A 64 3.30 8.40 -16.25
N GLU A 65 3.41 7.64 -15.18
CA GLU A 65 4.57 6.79 -14.91
C GLU A 65 4.60 5.60 -15.87
N THR A 66 5.76 5.09 -16.16
CA THR A 66 5.92 3.82 -16.88
C THR A 66 5.46 2.66 -16.00
N ASN A 67 5.16 1.51 -16.60
CA ASN A 67 4.79 0.32 -15.85
C ASN A 67 5.94 -0.18 -14.96
N GLU A 68 7.18 0.02 -15.39
CA GLU A 68 8.40 -0.30 -14.65
C GLU A 68 8.52 0.56 -13.38
N GLU A 69 8.38 1.87 -13.52
CA GLU A 69 8.41 2.82 -12.39
C GLU A 69 7.29 2.52 -11.39
N PHE A 70 6.09 2.24 -11.89
CA PHE A 70 4.95 1.88 -11.06
C PHE A 70 5.19 0.56 -10.29
N LEU A 71 5.82 -0.43 -10.94
CA LEU A 71 6.13 -1.71 -10.32
C LEU A 71 7.20 -1.53 -9.22
N GLU A 72 8.23 -0.71 -9.46
CA GLU A 72 9.25 -0.43 -8.45
C GLU A 72 8.70 0.34 -7.24
N LYS A 73 7.86 1.35 -7.48
CA LYS A 73 7.12 2.02 -6.40
C LYS A 73 6.23 1.05 -5.61
N THR A 74 5.61 0.09 -6.30
CA THR A 74 4.83 -0.97 -5.63
C THR A 74 5.71 -1.82 -4.72
N ARG A 75 6.93 -2.19 -5.15
CA ARG A 75 7.89 -2.93 -4.32
C ARG A 75 8.28 -2.14 -3.08
N ALA A 76 8.61 -0.86 -3.24
CA ALA A 76 8.92 0.03 -2.13
C ALA A 76 7.76 0.10 -1.12
N ALA A 77 6.54 0.30 -1.61
CA ALA A 77 5.33 0.31 -0.77
C ALA A 77 5.11 -1.02 -0.03
N LEU A 78 5.42 -2.17 -0.64
CA LEU A 78 5.29 -3.47 0.01
C LEU A 78 6.39 -3.70 1.06
N ARG A 79 7.60 -3.19 0.88
CA ARG A 79 8.66 -3.18 1.91
C ARG A 79 8.22 -2.36 3.11
N ASN A 80 7.70 -1.14 2.89
CA ASN A 80 7.15 -0.30 3.96
C ASN A 80 5.99 -0.99 4.69
N LEU A 81 5.06 -1.60 3.96
CA LEU A 81 3.94 -2.34 4.54
C LEU A 81 4.44 -3.50 5.42
N SER A 82 5.49 -4.18 5.00
CA SER A 82 6.11 -5.27 5.78
C SER A 82 6.74 -4.78 7.08
N ALA A 83 7.38 -3.60 7.05
CA ALA A 83 7.97 -2.98 8.24
C ALA A 83 6.90 -2.48 9.23
N MET A 84 5.74 -2.05 8.71
CA MET A 84 4.64 -1.49 9.52
C MET A 84 3.46 -2.46 9.70
N GLU A 85 3.67 -3.75 9.55
CA GLU A 85 2.60 -4.76 9.56
C GLU A 85 1.67 -4.67 10.77
N THR A 86 2.23 -4.47 11.96
CA THR A 86 1.45 -4.38 13.22
C THR A 86 0.51 -3.18 13.23
N THR A 87 0.97 -2.03 12.76
CA THR A 87 0.18 -0.79 12.72
C THR A 87 -0.88 -0.83 11.63
N MET A 88 -0.56 -1.43 10.48
CA MET A 88 -1.39 -1.45 9.27
C MET A 88 -2.37 -2.63 9.20
N HIS A 89 -2.37 -3.49 10.22
CA HIS A 89 -3.10 -4.76 10.20
C HIS A 89 -4.59 -4.64 9.84
N GLY A 90 -5.29 -3.69 10.42
CA GLY A 90 -6.74 -3.49 10.18
C GLY A 90 -7.05 -2.82 8.83
N HIS A 91 -6.09 -2.14 8.25
CA HIS A 91 -6.24 -1.21 7.13
C HIS A 91 -5.78 -1.76 5.77
N SER A 92 -5.20 -2.97 5.72
CA SER A 92 -4.71 -3.59 4.49
C SER A 92 -5.38 -4.94 4.21
N SER A 93 -6.05 -5.05 3.06
CA SER A 93 -6.61 -6.33 2.56
C SER A 93 -5.53 -7.35 2.24
N LEU A 94 -4.36 -6.91 1.77
CA LEU A 94 -3.21 -7.76 1.50
C LEU A 94 -2.73 -8.44 2.79
N LEU A 95 -2.62 -7.69 3.89
CA LEU A 95 -2.22 -8.24 5.19
C LEU A 95 -3.23 -9.25 5.72
N LYS A 96 -4.54 -9.00 5.54
CA LYS A 96 -5.58 -9.95 5.93
C LYS A 96 -5.44 -11.27 5.17
N LEU A 97 -5.23 -11.20 3.84
CA LEU A 97 -5.02 -12.37 3.01
C LEU A 97 -3.72 -13.11 3.36
N TYR A 98 -2.61 -12.37 3.52
CA TYR A 98 -1.33 -12.95 3.94
C TYR A 98 -1.45 -13.75 5.24
N ARG A 99 -2.12 -13.21 6.27
CA ARG A 99 -2.33 -13.91 7.54
C ARG A 99 -3.19 -15.17 7.41
N LEU A 100 -4.19 -15.15 6.53
CA LEU A 100 -4.96 -16.35 6.22
C LEU A 100 -4.04 -17.44 5.64
N LEU A 101 -3.16 -17.07 4.70
CA LEU A 101 -2.19 -17.98 4.10
C LEU A 101 -1.20 -18.53 5.13
N CYS A 102 -0.73 -17.71 6.08
CA CYS A 102 0.13 -18.17 7.18
C CYS A 102 -0.57 -19.23 8.06
N ARG A 103 -1.88 -19.04 8.37
CA ARG A 103 -2.64 -20.01 9.16
C ARG A 103 -2.70 -21.42 8.53
N ILE A 104 -2.76 -21.46 7.20
CA ILE A 104 -2.80 -22.70 6.41
C ILE A 104 -1.44 -23.10 5.86
N ARG A 105 -0.37 -22.41 6.26
CA ARG A 105 1.03 -22.66 5.88
C ARG A 105 1.32 -22.61 4.38
N LEU A 106 0.52 -21.85 3.62
CA LEU A 106 0.72 -21.67 2.18
C LEU A 106 1.64 -20.49 1.83
N ASP A 107 1.93 -19.58 2.77
CA ASP A 107 2.78 -18.42 2.59
C ASP A 107 4.17 -18.78 2.05
N ARG A 108 4.82 -19.83 2.61
CA ARG A 108 6.14 -20.31 2.16
C ARG A 108 6.09 -20.95 0.77
N TYR A 109 5.00 -21.65 0.46
CA TYR A 109 4.83 -22.23 -0.86
C TYR A 109 4.67 -21.13 -1.92
N ILE A 110 3.83 -20.15 -1.66
CA ILE A 110 3.60 -18.99 -2.53
C ILE A 110 4.90 -18.19 -2.72
N ALA A 111 5.67 -17.97 -1.66
CA ALA A 111 6.96 -17.27 -1.74
C ALA A 111 7.93 -18.00 -2.70
N ARG A 112 8.09 -19.32 -2.55
CA ARG A 112 8.98 -20.13 -3.41
C ARG A 112 8.50 -20.17 -4.85
N TRP A 113 7.20 -20.33 -5.06
CA TRP A 113 6.60 -20.32 -6.38
C TRP A 113 6.80 -18.96 -7.06
N PHE A 114 6.56 -17.87 -6.34
CA PHE A 114 6.74 -16.52 -6.84
C PHE A 114 8.20 -16.25 -7.22
N THR A 115 9.16 -16.60 -6.37
CA THR A 115 10.60 -16.42 -6.66
C THR A 115 11.03 -17.09 -7.96
N LYS A 116 10.48 -18.27 -8.27
CA LYS A 116 10.78 -19.00 -9.53
C LYS A 116 10.16 -18.34 -10.77
N ASN A 117 9.09 -17.57 -10.60
CA ASN A 117 8.33 -17.00 -11.71
C ASN A 117 8.40 -15.47 -11.75
N GLU A 118 9.18 -14.83 -10.90
CA GLU A 118 9.21 -13.37 -10.72
C GLU A 118 9.50 -12.63 -12.05
N GLU A 119 10.46 -13.11 -12.83
CA GLU A 119 10.80 -12.50 -14.12
C GLU A 119 9.62 -12.52 -15.11
N GLN A 120 8.86 -13.62 -15.15
CA GLN A 120 7.67 -13.72 -15.99
C GLN A 120 6.58 -12.74 -15.58
N PHE A 121 6.42 -12.52 -14.27
CA PHE A 121 5.52 -11.50 -13.75
C PHE A 121 5.95 -10.11 -14.19
N ILE A 122 7.24 -9.78 -14.05
CA ILE A 122 7.78 -8.49 -14.43
C ILE A 122 7.53 -8.23 -15.92
N VAL A 123 7.94 -9.15 -16.80
CA VAL A 123 7.75 -9.01 -18.25
C VAL A 123 6.29 -8.78 -18.63
N ARG A 124 5.35 -9.48 -17.99
CA ARG A 124 3.93 -9.33 -18.28
C ARG A 124 3.34 -8.04 -17.71
N LEU A 125 3.81 -7.58 -16.55
CA LEU A 125 3.31 -6.38 -15.89
C LEU A 125 3.91 -5.09 -16.46
N THR A 126 5.10 -5.17 -17.08
CA THR A 126 5.72 -4.03 -17.77
C THR A 126 5.32 -3.93 -19.25
N GLY A 127 4.58 -4.91 -19.78
CA GLY A 127 4.03 -4.87 -21.13
C GLY A 127 2.97 -3.79 -21.34
N SER A 128 2.52 -3.64 -22.59
CA SER A 128 1.58 -2.58 -23.00
C SER A 128 0.17 -2.71 -22.39
N THR A 129 -0.24 -3.92 -22.01
CA THR A 129 -1.58 -4.20 -21.43
C THR A 129 -1.48 -5.13 -20.23
N PRO A 130 -0.97 -4.62 -19.08
CA PRO A 130 -0.75 -5.45 -17.91
C PRO A 130 -2.07 -5.94 -17.30
N PRO A 131 -2.23 -7.27 -17.06
CA PRO A 131 -3.45 -7.79 -16.48
C PRO A 131 -3.57 -7.46 -14.99
N LEU A 132 -4.66 -6.83 -14.57
CA LEU A 132 -4.87 -6.40 -13.19
C LEU A 132 -4.82 -7.56 -12.18
N HIS A 133 -5.37 -8.74 -12.53
CA HIS A 133 -5.32 -9.91 -11.63
C HIS A 133 -3.89 -10.38 -11.40
N LEU A 134 -3.01 -10.29 -12.40
CA LEU A 134 -1.61 -10.64 -12.28
C LEU A 134 -0.86 -9.68 -11.33
N PHE A 135 -1.22 -8.40 -11.36
CA PHE A 135 -0.68 -7.41 -10.44
C PHE A 135 -1.06 -7.72 -8.98
N PHE A 136 -2.29 -8.18 -8.71
CA PHE A 136 -2.66 -8.62 -7.36
C PHE A 136 -1.87 -9.85 -6.90
N LEU A 137 -1.68 -10.82 -7.78
CA LEU A 137 -0.87 -12.00 -7.49
C LEU A 137 0.60 -11.64 -7.25
N TYR A 138 1.13 -10.71 -8.05
CA TYR A 138 2.48 -10.18 -7.86
C TYR A 138 2.66 -9.57 -6.47
N LYS A 139 1.76 -8.66 -6.05
CA LYS A 139 1.84 -8.05 -4.71
C LYS A 139 1.83 -9.10 -3.60
N LEU A 140 0.97 -10.09 -3.70
CA LEU A 140 0.88 -11.16 -2.72
C LEU A 140 2.15 -12.03 -2.70
N GLY A 141 2.62 -12.45 -3.87
CA GLY A 141 3.84 -13.27 -4.01
C GLY A 141 5.08 -12.54 -3.49
N TYR A 142 5.26 -11.29 -3.89
CA TYR A 142 6.37 -10.46 -3.42
C TYR A 142 6.32 -10.23 -1.90
N TYR A 143 5.12 -9.98 -1.35
CA TYR A 143 4.97 -9.83 0.10
C TYR A 143 5.32 -11.12 0.86
N CYS A 144 4.85 -12.28 0.39
CA CYS A 144 5.25 -13.56 0.96
C CYS A 144 6.77 -13.79 0.88
N GLN A 145 7.40 -13.42 -0.23
CA GLN A 145 8.85 -13.52 -0.42
C GLN A 145 9.63 -12.65 0.59
N LEU A 146 9.16 -11.43 0.86
CA LEU A 146 9.75 -10.54 1.87
C LEU A 146 9.75 -11.14 3.28
N LYS A 147 8.71 -11.91 3.61
CA LYS A 147 8.51 -12.46 4.96
C LYS A 147 9.19 -13.82 5.19
N VAL A 148 9.58 -14.51 4.13
CA VAL A 148 10.23 -15.83 4.22
C VAL A 148 11.75 -15.75 4.19
N LYS A 149 12.29 -14.57 3.78
CA LYS A 149 13.71 -14.27 3.89
C LYS A 149 14.06 -14.00 5.35
#